data_129c2260573d672de9d65a72dfaa05e3
#
_entry.id   129c2260573d672de9d65a72dfaa05e3
#
_cell.length_a   1.000
_cell.length_b   1.000
_cell.length_c   1.000
_cell.angle_alpha   90.00
_cell.angle_beta   90.00
_cell.angle_gamma   90.00
#
_symmetry.space_group_name_H-M   'P 1'
#
loop_
_entity.id
_entity.type
_entity.pdbx_description
1 polymer ?
#
loop_
_entity_poly.entity_id
_entity_poly.type
_entity_poly.pdbx_seq_one_letter_code
_entity_poly.pdbx_strand_id
1 'polypeptide(L)'
;MLSERWQRNLAALTLGQALTMVAFSFVFSFFPLYVQTLGVKDPEDAARWAGAIIASTAVAMAISQPVWGNLADRWGRKPMLLRSMLGGACTLTLMGLASSPEQLVVLRFLQGLVTGTVAAGNALVAASVPGRRLGFALGLMQVAFFFGTSAGPLLGGIMADLWGFRFPFFAAGVLMLVGFVTVLTLVHEDFQPPPAGSRSVGMLAHSRTLLSMPLFPALLVVVFMIQLGNVVVSPMLSLFVADLSGGDRAGTAAGIVLAATGAASAASAFVLGRLGDRVGHSRVLSACLLGAAATYFPQAAVQQVWQLLLLRTMLGGFLGGLMPSANAMLASLAPREKRGAAFGISSGFQSMANFVGPLSGAAIASGWGMRAIFGVTGSLYLLAYLWVTLAVRRPRRSEGLK
;
A
#
# COMPACT_ATOMS: atom_id res chain seq x y z
N MET A 1 21.22 -25.01 16.88
CA MET A 1 21.81 -24.06 15.91
C MET A 1 20.88 -23.69 14.76
N LEU A 2 20.24 -24.60 14.00
CA LEU A 2 19.33 -24.24 12.90
C LEU A 2 18.03 -23.56 13.38
N SER A 3 17.48 -23.94 14.53
CA SER A 3 16.27 -23.32 15.09
C SER A 3 16.44 -21.88 15.52
N GLU A 4 17.62 -21.48 15.92
CA GLU A 4 17.92 -20.09 16.34
C GLU A 4 18.21 -19.17 15.15
N ARG A 5 18.73 -19.70 14.04
CA ARG A 5 19.07 -18.88 12.87
C ARG A 5 17.83 -18.31 12.19
N TRP A 6 16.78 -19.11 11.95
CA TRP A 6 15.57 -18.60 11.30
C TRP A 6 14.81 -17.60 12.18
N GLN A 7 14.84 -17.78 13.52
CA GLN A 7 14.24 -16.82 14.46
C GLN A 7 14.95 -15.47 14.42
N ARG A 8 16.29 -15.48 14.42
CA ARG A 8 17.11 -14.28 14.29
C ARG A 8 16.87 -13.59 12.95
N ASN A 9 16.86 -14.35 11.86
CA ASN A 9 16.54 -13.82 10.53
C ASN A 9 15.15 -13.19 10.51
N LEU A 10 14.13 -13.87 11.05
CA LEU A 10 12.77 -13.36 11.11
C LEU A 10 12.67 -12.07 11.93
N ALA A 11 13.29 -12.02 13.10
CA ALA A 11 13.29 -10.82 13.93
C ALA A 11 13.96 -9.63 13.21
N ALA A 12 15.13 -9.86 12.60
CA ALA A 12 15.85 -8.82 11.86
C ALA A 12 15.07 -8.34 10.62
N LEU A 13 14.43 -9.26 9.88
CA LEU A 13 13.59 -8.91 8.72
C LEU A 13 12.32 -8.16 9.13
N THR A 14 11.68 -8.57 10.23
CA THR A 14 10.51 -7.88 10.77
C THR A 14 10.86 -6.46 11.23
N LEU A 15 11.97 -6.29 11.95
CA LEU A 15 12.46 -4.98 12.35
C LEU A 15 12.82 -4.12 11.13
N GLY A 16 13.57 -4.67 10.17
CA GLY A 16 13.93 -3.98 8.93
C GLY A 16 12.69 -3.56 8.14
N GLN A 17 11.66 -4.41 8.06
CA GLN A 17 10.39 -4.09 7.42
C GLN A 17 9.66 -2.95 8.14
N ALA A 18 9.58 -3.00 9.49
CA ALA A 18 8.95 -1.96 10.29
C ALA A 18 9.64 -0.60 10.07
N LEU A 19 10.98 -0.57 10.20
CA LEU A 19 11.77 0.65 9.98
C LEU A 19 11.59 1.22 8.57
N THR A 20 11.59 0.36 7.55
CA THR A 20 11.38 0.75 6.16
C THR A 20 9.99 1.34 5.95
N MET A 21 8.95 0.71 6.52
CA MET A 21 7.57 1.18 6.35
C MET A 21 7.32 2.49 7.11
N VAL A 22 7.88 2.64 8.30
CA VAL A 22 7.86 3.91 9.05
C VAL A 22 8.55 5.01 8.21
N ALA A 23 9.74 4.74 7.67
CA ALA A 23 10.50 5.69 6.87
C ALA A 23 9.74 6.17 5.62
N PHE A 24 9.18 5.24 4.85
CA PHE A 24 8.37 5.60 3.68
C PHE A 24 7.12 6.40 4.06
N SER A 25 6.47 6.02 5.16
CA SER A 25 5.23 6.65 5.60
C SER A 25 5.44 8.02 6.23
N PHE A 26 6.65 8.34 6.73
CA PHE A 26 6.99 9.67 7.24
C PHE A 26 6.67 10.77 6.24
N VAL A 27 6.99 10.53 4.98
CA VAL A 27 6.97 11.58 3.95
C VAL A 27 5.80 11.46 2.97
N PHE A 28 5.21 10.27 2.85
CA PHE A 28 4.17 10.01 1.85
C PHE A 28 2.97 10.95 1.99
N SER A 29 2.57 11.26 3.22
CA SER A 29 1.39 12.06 3.53
C SER A 29 1.58 13.56 3.37
N PHE A 30 2.83 14.05 3.28
CA PHE A 30 3.14 15.49 3.30
C PHE A 30 3.62 16.03 1.97
N PHE A 31 3.67 15.24 0.89
CA PHE A 31 4.13 15.75 -0.39
C PHE A 31 3.43 17.02 -0.83
N PRO A 32 2.09 17.13 -0.75
CA PRO A 32 1.43 18.38 -1.13
C PRO A 32 1.89 19.58 -0.30
N LEU A 33 2.01 19.43 1.02
CA LEU A 33 2.47 20.48 1.93
C LEU A 33 3.96 20.81 1.69
N TYR A 34 4.77 19.78 1.44
CA TYR A 34 6.18 20.01 1.11
C TYR A 34 6.34 20.77 -0.22
N VAL A 35 5.57 20.43 -1.24
CA VAL A 35 5.55 21.15 -2.53
C VAL A 35 5.19 22.62 -2.35
N GLN A 36 4.27 22.94 -1.44
CA GLN A 36 3.94 24.33 -1.12
C GLN A 36 5.16 25.10 -0.55
N THR A 37 5.99 24.43 0.27
CA THR A 37 7.23 25.06 0.78
C THR A 37 8.30 25.28 -0.29
N LEU A 38 8.19 24.60 -1.44
CA LEU A 38 9.08 24.78 -2.61
C LEU A 38 8.60 25.88 -3.58
N GLY A 39 7.61 26.68 -3.17
CA GLY A 39 7.16 27.86 -3.92
C GLY A 39 5.84 27.71 -4.67
N VAL A 40 5.22 26.54 -4.66
CA VAL A 40 3.88 26.31 -5.25
C VAL A 40 2.81 26.70 -4.24
N LYS A 41 2.34 27.93 -4.29
CA LYS A 41 1.42 28.49 -3.29
C LYS A 41 -0.02 28.03 -3.48
N ASP A 42 -0.43 27.76 -4.71
CA ASP A 42 -1.78 27.34 -5.04
C ASP A 42 -2.00 25.89 -4.58
N PRO A 43 -3.02 25.62 -3.74
CA PRO A 43 -3.36 24.26 -3.30
C PRO A 43 -3.70 23.29 -4.44
N GLU A 44 -4.33 23.77 -5.53
CA GLU A 44 -4.66 22.93 -6.68
C GLU A 44 -3.41 22.49 -7.43
N ASP A 45 -2.46 23.41 -7.67
CA ASP A 45 -1.18 23.09 -8.29
C ASP A 45 -0.32 22.20 -7.39
N ALA A 46 -0.32 22.42 -6.07
CA ALA A 46 0.33 21.53 -5.12
C ALA A 46 -0.27 20.10 -5.16
N ALA A 47 -1.58 19.99 -5.33
CA ALA A 47 -2.26 18.71 -5.51
C ALA A 47 -1.84 18.01 -6.82
N ARG A 48 -1.75 18.75 -7.93
CA ARG A 48 -1.28 18.22 -9.22
C ARG A 48 0.16 17.71 -9.14
N TRP A 49 1.06 18.49 -8.54
CA TRP A 49 2.45 18.08 -8.31
C TRP A 49 2.55 16.83 -7.42
N ALA A 50 1.80 16.78 -6.32
CA ALA A 50 1.77 15.60 -5.44
C ALA A 50 1.27 14.35 -6.18
N GLY A 51 0.25 14.50 -7.02
CA GLY A 51 -0.23 13.44 -7.90
C GLY A 51 0.87 12.93 -8.84
N ALA A 52 1.58 13.83 -9.52
CA ALA A 52 2.68 13.49 -10.42
C ALA A 52 3.86 12.81 -9.69
N ILE A 53 4.25 13.33 -8.52
CA ILE A 53 5.30 12.78 -7.66
C ILE A 53 5.00 11.33 -7.27
N ILE A 54 3.76 11.04 -6.85
CA ILE A 54 3.37 9.69 -6.43
C ILE A 54 3.23 8.77 -7.64
N ALA A 55 2.62 9.23 -8.73
CA ALA A 55 2.44 8.45 -9.95
C ALA A 55 3.78 8.07 -10.60
N SER A 56 4.79 8.95 -10.58
CA SER A 56 6.12 8.68 -11.12
C SER A 56 6.77 7.44 -10.49
N THR A 57 6.60 7.28 -9.18
CA THR A 57 7.08 6.08 -8.45
C THR A 57 6.38 4.82 -8.94
N ALA A 58 5.06 4.86 -9.14
CA ALA A 58 4.29 3.70 -9.58
C ALA A 58 4.69 3.24 -10.99
N VAL A 59 4.92 4.19 -11.92
CA VAL A 59 5.45 3.89 -13.27
C VAL A 59 6.82 3.23 -13.19
N ALA A 60 7.73 3.82 -12.44
CA ALA A 60 9.08 3.30 -12.29
C ALA A 60 9.09 1.88 -11.68
N MET A 61 8.25 1.63 -10.67
CA MET A 61 8.07 0.30 -10.06
C MET A 61 7.52 -0.71 -11.07
N ALA A 62 6.52 -0.33 -11.88
CA ALA A 62 5.94 -1.23 -12.88
C ALA A 62 7.00 -1.70 -13.90
N ILE A 63 7.91 -0.82 -14.29
CA ILE A 63 9.02 -1.13 -15.21
C ILE A 63 10.09 -1.98 -14.52
N SER A 64 10.46 -1.64 -13.29
CA SER A 64 11.62 -2.23 -12.62
C SER A 64 11.34 -3.57 -11.91
N GLN A 65 10.12 -3.81 -11.41
CA GLN A 65 9.78 -5.02 -10.64
C GLN A 65 10.08 -6.34 -11.39
N PRO A 66 9.74 -6.51 -12.69
CA PRO A 66 10.08 -7.74 -13.42
C PRO A 66 11.59 -7.97 -13.52
N VAL A 67 12.37 -6.90 -13.70
CA VAL A 67 13.85 -6.97 -13.79
C VAL A 67 14.41 -7.43 -12.44
N TRP A 68 13.98 -6.79 -11.36
CA TRP A 68 14.47 -7.12 -10.02
C TRP A 68 14.00 -8.50 -9.53
N GLY A 69 12.83 -8.95 -9.94
CA GLY A 69 12.38 -10.33 -9.71
C GLY A 69 13.33 -11.36 -10.34
N ASN A 70 13.68 -11.17 -11.61
CA ASN A 70 14.63 -12.04 -12.29
C ASN A 70 16.04 -12.00 -11.67
N LEU A 71 16.48 -10.82 -11.21
CA LEU A 71 17.78 -10.70 -10.53
C LEU A 71 17.75 -11.36 -9.14
N ALA A 72 16.64 -11.27 -8.41
CA ALA A 72 16.46 -11.95 -7.12
C ALA A 72 16.62 -13.47 -7.25
N ASP A 73 16.11 -14.05 -8.34
CA ASP A 73 16.25 -15.48 -8.63
C ASP A 73 17.68 -15.89 -9.01
N ARG A 74 18.50 -14.94 -9.50
CA ARG A 74 19.90 -15.20 -9.92
C ARG A 74 20.93 -14.91 -8.83
N TRP A 75 20.74 -13.82 -8.08
CA TRP A 75 21.74 -13.29 -7.14
C TRP A 75 21.33 -13.42 -5.68
N GLY A 76 20.12 -13.93 -5.41
CA GLY A 76 19.57 -14.04 -4.08
C GLY A 76 18.66 -12.86 -3.70
N ARG A 77 17.89 -13.07 -2.66
CA ARG A 77 16.86 -12.14 -2.19
C ARG A 77 17.41 -11.11 -1.22
N LYS A 78 18.42 -11.48 -0.42
CA LYS A 78 19.09 -10.55 0.52
C LYS A 78 19.76 -9.38 -0.20
N PRO A 79 20.59 -9.58 -1.26
CA PRO A 79 21.15 -8.46 -2.03
C PRO A 79 20.09 -7.53 -2.62
N MET A 80 18.97 -8.08 -3.08
CA MET A 80 17.85 -7.27 -3.61
C MET A 80 17.17 -6.44 -2.53
N LEU A 81 17.00 -6.99 -1.33
CA LEU A 81 16.47 -6.26 -0.18
C LEU A 81 17.43 -5.13 0.25
N LEU A 82 18.70 -5.43 0.39
CA LEU A 82 19.73 -4.45 0.76
C LEU A 82 19.83 -3.32 -0.26
N ARG A 83 19.86 -3.63 -1.56
CA ARG A 83 19.82 -2.63 -2.63
C ARG A 83 18.62 -1.69 -2.48
N SER A 84 17.42 -2.25 -2.26
CA SER A 84 16.20 -1.45 -2.17
C SER A 84 16.17 -0.57 -0.91
N MET A 85 16.73 -1.02 0.20
CA MET A 85 16.88 -0.21 1.41
C MET A 85 17.89 0.91 1.23
N LEU A 86 19.06 0.62 0.66
CA LEU A 86 20.10 1.61 0.42
C LEU A 86 19.63 2.66 -0.60
N GLY A 87 19.05 2.21 -1.72
CA GLY A 87 18.51 3.11 -2.74
C GLY A 87 17.37 3.98 -2.20
N GLY A 88 16.51 3.42 -1.36
CA GLY A 88 15.47 4.16 -0.66
C GLY A 88 16.05 5.20 0.31
N ALA A 89 17.08 4.85 1.09
CA ALA A 89 17.75 5.79 1.99
C ALA A 89 18.37 6.98 1.23
N CYS A 90 19.10 6.69 0.15
CA CYS A 90 19.72 7.73 -0.68
C CYS A 90 18.66 8.65 -1.31
N THR A 91 17.63 8.07 -1.92
CA THR A 91 16.61 8.87 -2.61
C THR A 91 15.77 9.70 -1.64
N LEU A 92 15.42 9.17 -0.45
CA LEU A 92 14.72 9.95 0.58
C LEU A 92 15.59 11.11 1.09
N THR A 93 16.86 10.87 1.38
CA THR A 93 17.78 11.93 1.81
C THR A 93 17.91 13.03 0.75
N LEU A 94 18.05 12.66 -0.54
CA LEU A 94 18.12 13.61 -1.64
C LEU A 94 16.81 14.40 -1.82
N MET A 95 15.63 13.81 -1.55
CA MET A 95 14.36 14.55 -1.57
C MET A 95 14.29 15.62 -0.49
N GLY A 96 14.94 15.43 0.66
CA GLY A 96 15.07 16.47 1.70
C GLY A 96 15.91 17.67 1.24
N LEU A 97 16.79 17.49 0.24
CA LEU A 97 17.62 18.54 -0.36
C LEU A 97 16.97 19.19 -1.59
N ALA A 98 15.82 18.68 -2.05
CA ALA A 98 15.16 19.20 -3.23
C ALA A 98 14.78 20.67 -3.07
N SER A 99 14.96 21.44 -4.16
CA SER A 99 14.65 22.85 -4.26
C SER A 99 13.51 23.17 -5.22
N SER A 100 13.02 22.14 -5.97
CA SER A 100 11.89 22.31 -6.88
C SER A 100 11.02 21.05 -6.92
N PRO A 101 9.72 21.15 -7.30
CA PRO A 101 8.81 20.02 -7.45
C PRO A 101 9.27 19.01 -8.53
N GLU A 102 9.89 19.49 -9.61
CA GLU A 102 10.41 18.65 -10.70
C GLU A 102 11.49 17.69 -10.19
N GLN A 103 12.37 18.17 -9.31
CA GLN A 103 13.39 17.34 -8.67
C GLN A 103 12.75 16.21 -7.86
N LEU A 104 11.64 16.49 -7.17
CA LEU A 104 10.90 15.47 -6.42
C LEU A 104 10.30 14.42 -7.35
N VAL A 105 9.76 14.79 -8.51
CA VAL A 105 9.26 13.85 -9.52
C VAL A 105 10.39 12.93 -10.00
N VAL A 106 11.55 13.48 -10.34
CA VAL A 106 12.72 12.70 -10.79
C VAL A 106 13.21 11.77 -9.68
N LEU A 107 13.38 12.27 -8.45
CA LEU A 107 13.84 11.49 -7.32
C LEU A 107 12.85 10.38 -6.93
N ARG A 108 11.56 10.64 -7.05
CA ARG A 108 10.51 9.62 -6.86
C ARG A 108 10.50 8.57 -7.95
N PHE A 109 10.74 8.96 -9.19
CA PHE A 109 10.93 8.01 -10.28
C PHE A 109 12.15 7.11 -10.02
N LEU A 110 13.29 7.70 -9.67
CA LEU A 110 14.50 6.94 -9.29
C LEU A 110 14.25 6.03 -8.09
N GLN A 111 13.52 6.51 -7.08
CA GLN A 111 13.12 5.69 -5.95
C GLN A 111 12.30 4.47 -6.39
N GLY A 112 11.32 4.66 -7.29
CA GLY A 112 10.51 3.57 -7.85
C GLY A 112 11.36 2.53 -8.59
N LEU A 113 12.40 2.96 -9.31
CA LEU A 113 13.32 2.05 -9.98
C LEU A 113 14.11 1.16 -9.01
N VAL A 114 14.47 1.68 -7.84
CA VAL A 114 15.34 0.96 -6.89
C VAL A 114 14.57 0.31 -5.73
N THR A 115 13.27 0.55 -5.54
CA THR A 115 12.49 -0.02 -4.42
C THR A 115 11.96 -1.43 -4.72
N GLY A 116 11.33 -2.04 -3.71
CA GLY A 116 10.80 -3.40 -3.77
C GLY A 116 11.03 -4.17 -2.46
N THR A 117 11.19 -3.45 -1.34
CA THR A 117 11.54 -4.00 -0.02
C THR A 117 10.53 -5.03 0.49
N VAL A 118 9.23 -4.78 0.33
CA VAL A 118 8.17 -5.66 0.84
C VAL A 118 8.21 -7.04 0.15
N ALA A 119 8.29 -7.04 -1.19
CA ALA A 119 8.33 -8.27 -1.96
C ALA A 119 9.60 -9.08 -1.69
N ALA A 120 10.76 -8.41 -1.67
CA ALA A 120 12.05 -9.05 -1.38
C ALA A 120 12.10 -9.59 0.07
N GLY A 121 11.59 -8.81 1.05
CA GLY A 121 11.52 -9.22 2.45
C GLY A 121 10.63 -10.45 2.65
N ASN A 122 9.42 -10.45 2.10
CA ASN A 122 8.50 -11.59 2.17
C ASN A 122 9.07 -12.84 1.48
N ALA A 123 9.73 -12.67 0.33
CA ALA A 123 10.37 -13.77 -0.37
C ALA A 123 11.54 -14.37 0.44
N LEU A 124 12.32 -13.52 1.12
CA LEU A 124 13.43 -13.96 1.96
C LEU A 124 12.93 -14.67 3.23
N VAL A 125 11.84 -14.21 3.85
CA VAL A 125 11.15 -14.90 4.95
C VAL A 125 10.66 -16.27 4.48
N ALA A 126 10.02 -16.35 3.32
CA ALA A 126 9.51 -17.59 2.77
C ALA A 126 10.62 -18.64 2.49
N ALA A 127 11.83 -18.17 2.16
CA ALA A 127 13.00 -19.02 1.94
C ALA A 127 13.71 -19.45 3.23
N SER A 128 13.62 -18.65 4.30
CA SER A 128 14.44 -18.82 5.51
C SER A 128 13.68 -19.53 6.63
N VAL A 129 12.34 -19.54 6.60
CA VAL A 129 11.49 -20.04 7.70
C VAL A 129 10.94 -21.42 7.39
N PRO A 130 10.94 -22.37 8.35
CA PRO A 130 10.33 -23.67 8.17
C PRO A 130 8.83 -23.56 7.78
N GLY A 131 8.37 -24.40 6.84
CA GLY A 131 7.02 -24.33 6.28
C GLY A 131 5.89 -24.33 7.32
N ARG A 132 6.06 -25.05 8.44
CA ARG A 132 5.11 -25.07 9.57
C ARG A 132 4.94 -23.69 10.25
N ARG A 133 5.90 -22.82 10.14
CA ARG A 133 5.93 -21.47 10.77
C ARG A 133 5.77 -20.34 9.75
N LEU A 134 5.64 -20.65 8.47
CA LEU A 134 5.59 -19.66 7.40
C LEU A 134 4.42 -18.68 7.56
N GLY A 135 3.23 -19.19 7.90
CA GLY A 135 2.06 -18.32 8.12
C GLY A 135 2.26 -17.34 9.28
N PHE A 136 2.85 -17.79 10.38
CA PHE A 136 3.21 -16.93 11.52
C PHE A 136 4.23 -15.86 11.10
N ALA A 137 5.27 -16.26 10.37
CA ALA A 137 6.35 -15.35 9.97
C ALA A 137 5.85 -14.26 9.00
N LEU A 138 5.05 -14.62 7.99
CA LEU A 138 4.44 -13.65 7.08
C LEU A 138 3.41 -12.76 7.81
N GLY A 139 2.68 -13.30 8.79
CA GLY A 139 1.80 -12.53 9.66
C GLY A 139 2.58 -11.46 10.45
N LEU A 140 3.75 -11.80 10.97
CA LEU A 140 4.61 -10.84 11.70
C LEU A 140 5.16 -9.74 10.76
N MET A 141 5.53 -10.08 9.52
CA MET A 141 5.90 -9.09 8.49
C MET A 141 4.73 -8.15 8.18
N GLN A 142 3.50 -8.67 8.16
CA GLN A 142 2.32 -7.85 7.92
C GLN A 142 2.01 -6.92 9.11
N VAL A 143 2.24 -7.37 10.35
CA VAL A 143 2.15 -6.50 11.54
C VAL A 143 3.17 -5.36 11.44
N ALA A 144 4.43 -5.67 11.05
CA ALA A 144 5.46 -4.65 10.85
C ALA A 144 5.08 -3.64 9.76
N PHE A 145 4.47 -4.10 8.66
CA PHE A 145 3.94 -3.24 7.61
C PHE A 145 2.85 -2.30 8.13
N PHE A 146 1.83 -2.82 8.82
CA PHE A 146 0.73 -2.01 9.35
C PHE A 146 1.20 -1.04 10.44
N PHE A 147 2.10 -1.49 11.32
CA PHE A 147 2.71 -0.61 12.32
C PHE A 147 3.40 0.59 11.66
N GLY A 148 4.25 0.32 10.65
CA GLY A 148 4.96 1.38 9.96
C GLY A 148 4.04 2.35 9.21
N THR A 149 3.05 1.84 8.50
CA THR A 149 2.10 2.68 7.75
C THR A 149 1.15 3.47 8.65
N SER A 150 0.91 3.02 9.88
CA SER A 150 0.07 3.74 10.86
C SER A 150 0.88 4.74 11.68
N ALA A 151 2.05 4.34 12.20
CA ALA A 151 2.89 5.20 13.04
C ALA A 151 3.65 6.26 12.23
N GLY A 152 4.03 5.93 10.98
CA GLY A 152 4.83 6.81 10.14
C GLY A 152 4.24 8.20 9.92
N PRO A 153 2.99 8.35 9.47
CA PRO A 153 2.39 9.65 9.23
C PRO A 153 2.32 10.53 10.48
N LEU A 154 2.05 9.93 11.64
CA LEU A 154 2.01 10.67 12.91
C LEU A 154 3.39 11.20 13.28
N LEU A 155 4.39 10.32 13.30
CA LEU A 155 5.76 10.71 13.65
C LEU A 155 6.33 11.72 12.65
N GLY A 156 6.11 11.49 11.36
CA GLY A 156 6.53 12.40 10.29
C GLY A 156 5.84 13.76 10.38
N GLY A 157 4.54 13.80 10.73
CA GLY A 157 3.79 15.04 10.94
C GLY A 157 4.31 15.88 12.11
N ILE A 158 4.56 15.25 13.25
CA ILE A 158 5.16 15.91 14.42
C ILE A 158 6.54 16.47 14.06
N MET A 159 7.37 15.69 13.37
CA MET A 159 8.70 16.15 12.93
C MET A 159 8.61 17.32 11.94
N ALA A 160 7.64 17.27 11.01
CA ALA A 160 7.45 18.34 10.02
C ALA A 160 7.03 19.67 10.68
N ASP A 161 6.15 19.60 11.68
CA ASP A 161 5.68 20.79 12.40
C ASP A 161 6.74 21.37 13.35
N LEU A 162 7.60 20.51 13.94
CA LEU A 162 8.65 20.97 14.89
C LEU A 162 9.93 21.43 14.19
N TRP A 163 10.35 20.76 13.13
CA TRP A 163 11.66 20.98 12.49
C TRP A 163 11.57 21.28 10.99
N GLY A 164 10.35 21.46 10.47
CA GLY A 164 10.09 21.73 9.06
C GLY A 164 10.01 20.49 8.18
N PHE A 165 9.36 20.62 7.02
CA PHE A 165 9.03 19.51 6.11
C PHE A 165 10.24 18.79 5.49
N ARG A 166 11.45 19.33 5.57
CA ARG A 166 12.68 18.68 5.09
C ARG A 166 13.20 17.63 6.08
N PHE A 167 13.01 17.85 7.37
CA PHE A 167 13.56 16.99 8.42
C PHE A 167 13.06 15.53 8.35
N PRO A 168 11.75 15.25 8.16
CA PRO A 168 11.26 13.89 8.00
C PRO A 168 11.95 13.07 6.91
N PHE A 169 12.42 13.71 5.83
CA PHE A 169 13.15 13.03 4.76
C PHE A 169 14.53 12.54 5.21
N PHE A 170 15.26 13.35 5.96
CA PHE A 170 16.56 12.96 6.53
C PHE A 170 16.37 11.87 7.59
N ALA A 171 15.39 12.02 8.47
CA ALA A 171 15.07 11.02 9.48
C ALA A 171 14.68 9.69 8.83
N ALA A 172 13.89 9.70 7.75
CA ALA A 172 13.54 8.52 6.96
C ALA A 172 14.76 7.86 6.33
N GLY A 173 15.68 8.66 5.77
CA GLY A 173 16.96 8.16 5.22
C GLY A 173 17.79 7.43 6.28
N VAL A 174 17.95 8.03 7.46
CA VAL A 174 18.67 7.40 8.60
C VAL A 174 17.96 6.12 9.03
N LEU A 175 16.63 6.13 9.16
CA LEU A 175 15.87 4.98 9.60
C LEU A 175 16.01 3.79 8.63
N MET A 176 16.02 4.07 7.32
CA MET A 176 16.28 3.06 6.30
C MET A 176 17.72 2.53 6.34
N LEU A 177 18.70 3.38 6.62
CA LEU A 177 20.09 2.93 6.82
C LEU A 177 20.22 2.03 8.05
N VAL A 178 19.55 2.34 9.13
CA VAL A 178 19.49 1.45 10.30
C VAL A 178 18.88 0.10 9.93
N GLY A 179 17.78 0.09 9.19
CA GLY A 179 17.18 -1.14 8.66
C GLY A 179 18.13 -1.91 7.73
N PHE A 180 18.82 -1.20 6.84
CA PHE A 180 19.85 -1.77 5.95
C PHE A 180 20.96 -2.46 6.75
N VAL A 181 21.57 -1.78 7.74
CA VAL A 181 22.62 -2.33 8.58
C VAL A 181 22.11 -3.55 9.37
N THR A 182 20.89 -3.48 9.92
CA THR A 182 20.26 -4.60 10.63
C THR A 182 20.15 -5.84 9.73
N VAL A 183 19.66 -5.69 8.52
CA VAL A 183 19.52 -6.79 7.56
C VAL A 183 20.90 -7.28 7.09
N LEU A 184 21.82 -6.36 6.82
CA LEU A 184 23.19 -6.70 6.38
C LEU A 184 23.91 -7.60 7.38
N THR A 185 23.84 -7.25 8.65
CA THR A 185 24.61 -7.90 9.72
C THR A 185 23.92 -9.13 10.31
N LEU A 186 22.61 -9.10 10.48
CA LEU A 186 21.89 -10.14 11.24
C LEU A 186 21.24 -11.21 10.34
N VAL A 187 20.91 -10.88 9.10
CA VAL A 187 20.23 -11.83 8.19
C VAL A 187 21.26 -12.64 7.41
N HIS A 188 21.08 -13.95 7.40
CA HIS A 188 21.88 -14.87 6.57
C HIS A 188 20.96 -15.57 5.58
N GLU A 189 21.35 -15.54 4.31
CA GLU A 189 20.67 -16.24 3.22
C GLU A 189 21.60 -17.34 2.69
N ASP A 190 21.13 -18.60 2.75
CA ASP A 190 21.78 -19.73 2.10
C ASP A 190 21.19 -19.86 0.70
N PHE A 191 21.67 -18.99 -0.22
CA PHE A 191 21.14 -18.93 -1.58
C PHE A 191 21.66 -20.07 -2.44
N GLN A 192 20.75 -20.80 -3.06
CA GLN A 192 21.04 -21.79 -4.11
C GLN A 192 20.34 -21.33 -5.40
N PRO A 193 21.12 -21.02 -6.46
CA PRO A 193 20.52 -20.63 -7.73
C PRO A 193 19.68 -21.80 -8.29
N PRO A 194 18.49 -21.52 -8.86
CA PRO A 194 17.66 -22.53 -9.46
C PRO A 194 18.41 -23.21 -10.65
N PRO A 195 18.15 -24.49 -10.92
CA PRO A 195 18.78 -25.20 -12.02
C PRO A 195 18.57 -24.47 -13.34
N ALA A 196 19.65 -24.43 -14.17
CA ALA A 196 19.58 -23.83 -15.49
C ALA A 196 18.50 -24.56 -16.33
N GLY A 197 17.44 -23.85 -16.71
CA GLY A 197 16.32 -24.43 -17.48
C GLY A 197 14.96 -24.37 -16.80
N SER A 198 14.85 -24.07 -15.51
CA SER A 198 13.58 -23.89 -14.81
C SER A 198 12.94 -22.52 -15.14
N ARG A 199 12.82 -22.20 -16.44
CA ARG A 199 12.09 -21.00 -16.87
C ARG A 199 10.61 -21.16 -16.53
N SER A 200 10.03 -20.13 -15.96
CA SER A 200 8.59 -20.01 -15.70
C SER A 200 7.77 -19.97 -17.00
N VAL A 201 7.76 -21.07 -17.74
CA VAL A 201 6.99 -21.23 -18.99
C VAL A 201 5.47 -21.15 -18.75
N GLY A 202 5.04 -21.13 -17.48
CA GLY A 202 3.63 -21.23 -17.12
C GLY A 202 2.90 -19.91 -16.83
N MET A 203 3.58 -18.78 -16.64
CA MET A 203 2.90 -17.58 -16.08
C MET A 203 1.87 -16.99 -17.06
N LEU A 204 2.21 -16.83 -18.35
CA LEU A 204 1.28 -16.34 -19.37
C LEU A 204 0.12 -17.32 -19.65
N ALA A 205 0.43 -18.63 -19.71
CA ALA A 205 -0.60 -19.66 -19.88
C ALA A 205 -1.54 -19.77 -18.66
N HIS A 206 -0.99 -19.67 -17.45
CA HIS A 206 -1.78 -19.62 -16.22
C HIS A 206 -2.66 -18.37 -16.14
N SER A 207 -2.15 -17.22 -16.58
CA SER A 207 -2.90 -15.96 -16.62
C SER A 207 -4.12 -16.05 -17.53
N ARG A 208 -3.96 -16.63 -18.74
CA ARG A 208 -5.06 -16.80 -19.69
C ARG A 208 -6.18 -17.69 -19.13
N THR A 209 -5.81 -18.79 -18.45
CA THR A 209 -6.79 -19.68 -17.82
C THR A 209 -7.55 -18.99 -16.67
N LEU A 210 -6.86 -18.20 -15.85
CA LEU A 210 -7.49 -17.47 -14.75
C LEU A 210 -8.43 -16.38 -15.25
N LEU A 211 -8.01 -15.63 -16.25
CA LEU A 211 -8.83 -14.56 -16.85
C LEU A 211 -10.07 -15.10 -17.60
N SER A 212 -10.06 -16.37 -18.04
CA SER A 212 -11.24 -17.02 -18.63
C SER A 212 -12.28 -17.49 -17.60
N MET A 213 -11.95 -17.49 -16.30
CA MET A 213 -12.91 -17.84 -15.23
C MET A 213 -13.89 -16.67 -15.00
N PRO A 214 -15.23 -16.89 -15.04
CA PRO A 214 -16.21 -15.80 -15.04
C PRO A 214 -16.12 -14.82 -13.86
N LEU A 215 -15.78 -15.33 -12.66
CA LEU A 215 -15.72 -14.53 -11.43
C LEU A 215 -14.35 -13.90 -11.18
N PHE A 216 -13.29 -14.41 -11.80
CA PHE A 216 -11.93 -13.95 -11.54
C PHE A 216 -11.69 -12.52 -12.01
N PRO A 217 -12.03 -12.13 -13.28
CA PRO A 217 -11.94 -10.74 -13.73
C PRO A 217 -12.82 -9.79 -12.91
N ALA A 218 -14.01 -10.24 -12.51
CA ALA A 218 -14.91 -9.43 -11.70
C ALA A 218 -14.30 -9.07 -10.33
N LEU A 219 -13.59 -10.00 -9.71
CA LEU A 219 -12.86 -9.74 -8.45
C LEU A 219 -11.63 -8.85 -8.66
N LEU A 220 -10.94 -8.96 -9.80
CA LEU A 220 -9.83 -8.05 -10.12
C LEU A 220 -10.30 -6.60 -10.22
N VAL A 221 -11.46 -6.37 -10.83
CA VAL A 221 -12.09 -5.03 -10.87
C VAL A 221 -12.39 -4.54 -9.45
N VAL A 222 -12.90 -5.39 -8.56
CA VAL A 222 -13.13 -5.02 -7.16
C VAL A 222 -11.83 -4.65 -6.45
N VAL A 223 -10.78 -5.46 -6.61
CA VAL A 223 -9.44 -5.16 -6.04
C VAL A 223 -8.91 -3.82 -6.55
N PHE A 224 -9.05 -3.57 -7.86
CA PHE A 224 -8.69 -2.30 -8.46
C PHE A 224 -9.47 -1.13 -7.85
N MET A 225 -10.80 -1.24 -7.72
CA MET A 225 -11.65 -0.20 -7.14
C MET A 225 -11.33 0.07 -5.67
N ILE A 226 -11.09 -0.98 -4.87
CA ILE A 226 -10.67 -0.85 -3.47
C ILE A 226 -9.35 -0.07 -3.38
N GLN A 227 -8.35 -0.48 -4.17
CA GLN A 227 -7.05 0.17 -4.15
C GLN A 227 -7.12 1.60 -4.67
N LEU A 228 -7.87 1.83 -5.74
CA LEU A 228 -8.10 3.15 -6.30
C LEU A 228 -8.70 4.10 -5.25
N GLY A 229 -9.78 3.68 -4.56
CA GLY A 229 -10.42 4.47 -3.51
C GLY A 229 -9.47 4.83 -2.35
N ASN A 230 -8.55 3.93 -2.01
CA ASN A 230 -7.54 4.21 -0.97
C ASN A 230 -6.54 5.29 -1.41
N VAL A 231 -6.06 5.23 -2.66
CA VAL A 231 -4.97 6.10 -3.11
C VAL A 231 -5.41 7.43 -3.71
N VAL A 232 -6.67 7.56 -4.16
CA VAL A 232 -7.24 8.83 -4.65
C VAL A 232 -7.24 9.90 -3.55
N VAL A 233 -7.66 9.53 -2.34
CA VAL A 233 -7.84 10.47 -1.22
C VAL A 233 -6.53 10.74 -0.48
N SER A 234 -5.64 9.75 -0.41
CA SER A 234 -4.49 9.76 0.51
C SER A 234 -3.59 11.00 0.39
N PRO A 235 -3.16 11.45 -0.81
CA PRO A 235 -2.30 12.63 -0.91
C PRO A 235 -3.06 13.95 -0.66
N MET A 236 -4.36 13.99 -0.95
CA MET A 236 -5.17 15.20 -0.80
C MET A 236 -5.60 15.44 0.65
N LEU A 237 -5.57 14.39 1.48
CA LEU A 237 -6.02 14.45 2.87
C LEU A 237 -5.23 15.45 3.70
N SER A 238 -3.91 15.57 3.48
CA SER A 238 -3.07 16.51 4.22
C SER A 238 -3.40 17.98 3.88
N LEU A 239 -3.70 18.28 2.61
CA LEU A 239 -4.16 19.60 2.20
C LEU A 239 -5.52 19.93 2.79
N PHE A 240 -6.45 18.97 2.77
CA PHE A 240 -7.77 19.14 3.34
C PHE A 240 -7.73 19.35 4.86
N VAL A 241 -6.86 18.62 5.58
CA VAL A 241 -6.65 18.81 7.01
C VAL A 241 -6.00 20.17 7.28
N ALA A 242 -5.06 20.62 6.44
CA ALA A 242 -4.45 21.95 6.58
C ALA A 242 -5.48 23.07 6.41
N ASP A 243 -6.40 22.94 5.45
CA ASP A 243 -7.52 23.85 5.26
C ASP A 243 -8.45 23.89 6.50
N LEU A 244 -8.82 22.73 7.04
CA LEU A 244 -9.67 22.62 8.23
C LEU A 244 -9.02 23.13 9.53
N SER A 245 -7.69 23.05 9.65
CA SER A 245 -6.93 23.48 10.83
C SER A 245 -6.46 24.93 10.76
N GLY A 246 -6.74 25.63 9.66
CA GLY A 246 -6.20 26.98 9.42
C GLY A 246 -4.68 27.04 9.26
N GLY A 247 -4.07 25.90 8.93
CA GLY A 247 -2.62 25.75 8.73
C GLY A 247 -1.82 25.48 10.02
N ASP A 248 -2.41 25.65 11.21
CA ASP A 248 -1.71 25.36 12.47
C ASP A 248 -1.53 23.84 12.65
N ARG A 249 -0.26 23.42 12.86
CA ARG A 249 0.12 22.02 13.07
C ARG A 249 -0.51 21.04 12.07
N ALA A 250 -0.61 21.45 10.82
CA ALA A 250 -1.27 20.68 9.76
C ALA A 250 -0.65 19.30 9.56
N GLY A 251 0.67 19.18 9.72
CA GLY A 251 1.40 17.92 9.65
C GLY A 251 0.97 16.94 10.75
N THR A 252 0.96 17.39 12.00
CA THR A 252 0.53 16.58 13.15
C THR A 252 -0.95 16.20 13.04
N ALA A 253 -1.83 17.13 12.67
CA ALA A 253 -3.26 16.87 12.52
C ALA A 253 -3.52 15.82 11.43
N ALA A 254 -2.89 15.95 10.25
CA ALA A 254 -2.98 14.95 9.18
C ALA A 254 -2.41 13.59 9.62
N GLY A 255 -1.29 13.62 10.34
CA GLY A 255 -0.65 12.43 10.91
C GLY A 255 -1.57 11.68 11.88
N ILE A 256 -2.27 12.38 12.78
CA ILE A 256 -3.22 11.78 13.72
C ILE A 256 -4.38 11.12 12.96
N VAL A 257 -4.96 11.82 11.98
CA VAL A 257 -6.09 11.30 11.18
C VAL A 257 -5.68 10.02 10.43
N LEU A 258 -4.49 10.01 9.82
CA LEU A 258 -3.97 8.83 9.10
C LEU A 258 -3.62 7.68 10.04
N ALA A 259 -2.97 7.98 11.18
CA ALA A 259 -2.61 6.98 12.17
C ALA A 259 -3.86 6.31 12.78
N ALA A 260 -4.89 7.09 13.12
CA ALA A 260 -6.15 6.57 13.64
C ALA A 260 -6.86 5.68 12.61
N THR A 261 -6.90 6.12 11.34
CA THR A 261 -7.46 5.32 10.23
C THR A 261 -6.69 3.99 10.07
N GLY A 262 -5.36 4.05 10.07
CA GLY A 262 -4.49 2.88 9.92
C GLY A 262 -4.61 1.91 11.10
N ALA A 263 -4.62 2.42 12.33
CA ALA A 263 -4.78 1.62 13.54
C ALA A 263 -6.14 0.91 13.58
N ALA A 264 -7.22 1.62 13.26
CA ALA A 264 -8.56 1.05 13.16
C ALA A 264 -8.62 -0.03 12.05
N SER A 265 -7.95 0.22 10.90
CA SER A 265 -7.89 -0.75 9.80
C SER A 265 -7.11 -2.00 10.19
N ALA A 266 -5.97 -1.87 10.87
CA ALA A 266 -5.18 -3.00 11.35
C ALA A 266 -5.96 -3.85 12.37
N ALA A 267 -6.62 -3.21 13.33
CA ALA A 267 -7.44 -3.88 14.34
C ALA A 267 -8.63 -4.62 13.70
N SER A 268 -9.33 -3.96 12.78
CA SER A 268 -10.51 -4.54 12.10
C SER A 268 -10.14 -5.65 11.12
N ALA A 269 -8.98 -5.61 10.49
CA ALA A 269 -8.52 -6.64 9.56
C ALA A 269 -8.50 -8.03 10.22
N PHE A 270 -8.04 -8.09 11.47
CA PHE A 270 -8.02 -9.33 12.25
C PHE A 270 -9.42 -9.85 12.58
N VAL A 271 -10.31 -8.95 13.03
CA VAL A 271 -11.69 -9.30 13.40
C VAL A 271 -12.51 -9.68 12.18
N LEU A 272 -12.44 -8.87 11.12
CA LEU A 272 -13.21 -9.07 9.89
C LEU A 272 -12.68 -10.24 9.05
N GLY A 273 -11.37 -10.52 9.12
CA GLY A 273 -10.79 -11.72 8.53
C GLY A 273 -11.40 -12.99 9.13
N ARG A 274 -11.42 -13.10 10.47
CA ARG A 274 -12.07 -14.24 11.18
C ARG A 274 -13.56 -14.30 10.95
N LEU A 275 -14.23 -13.15 10.89
CA LEU A 275 -15.65 -13.10 10.58
C LEU A 275 -15.91 -13.63 9.16
N GLY A 276 -15.04 -13.29 8.19
CA GLY A 276 -15.10 -13.80 6.82
C GLY A 276 -15.01 -15.30 6.72
N ASP A 277 -14.16 -15.94 7.55
CA ASP A 277 -14.05 -17.40 7.63
C ASP A 277 -15.35 -18.05 8.14
N ARG A 278 -16.12 -17.37 8.99
CA ARG A 278 -17.37 -17.90 9.58
C ARG A 278 -18.60 -17.62 8.75
N VAL A 279 -18.79 -16.37 8.28
CA VAL A 279 -20.02 -15.93 7.60
C VAL A 279 -19.87 -15.84 6.08
N GLY A 280 -18.64 -16.02 5.58
CA GLY A 280 -18.29 -15.93 4.15
C GLY A 280 -17.71 -14.58 3.77
N HIS A 281 -16.57 -14.60 3.09
CA HIS A 281 -15.80 -13.42 2.67
C HIS A 281 -16.59 -12.46 1.75
N SER A 282 -17.49 -12.97 0.90
CA SER A 282 -18.35 -12.15 0.05
C SER A 282 -19.30 -11.25 0.83
N ARG A 283 -19.86 -11.75 1.96
CA ARG A 283 -20.75 -10.95 2.82
C ARG A 283 -19.97 -9.87 3.55
N VAL A 284 -18.80 -10.23 4.11
CA VAL A 284 -17.92 -9.26 4.79
C VAL A 284 -17.44 -8.19 3.81
N LEU A 285 -17.00 -8.58 2.62
CA LEU A 285 -16.58 -7.65 1.57
C LEU A 285 -17.70 -6.66 1.23
N SER A 286 -18.92 -7.14 1.00
CA SER A 286 -20.06 -6.29 0.69
C SER A 286 -20.41 -5.33 1.83
N ALA A 287 -20.42 -5.81 3.08
CA ALA A 287 -20.68 -4.96 4.24
C ALA A 287 -19.62 -3.87 4.41
N CYS A 288 -18.34 -4.23 4.21
CA CYS A 288 -17.23 -3.29 4.29
C CYS A 288 -17.27 -2.23 3.17
N LEU A 289 -17.61 -2.63 1.93
CA LEU A 289 -17.76 -1.69 0.81
C LEU A 289 -18.90 -0.69 1.05
N LEU A 290 -20.04 -1.16 1.53
CA LEU A 290 -21.17 -0.31 1.86
C LEU A 290 -20.86 0.62 3.04
N GLY A 291 -20.23 0.10 4.11
CA GLY A 291 -19.83 0.89 5.27
C GLY A 291 -18.78 1.94 4.91
N ALA A 292 -17.80 1.58 4.05
CA ALA A 292 -16.82 2.54 3.55
C ALA A 292 -17.49 3.65 2.72
N ALA A 293 -18.39 3.32 1.81
CA ALA A 293 -19.18 4.31 1.05
C ALA A 293 -19.96 5.23 1.98
N ALA A 294 -20.69 4.67 2.96
CA ALA A 294 -21.50 5.43 3.91
C ALA A 294 -20.67 6.40 4.77
N THR A 295 -19.42 6.04 5.10
CA THR A 295 -18.52 6.90 5.87
C THR A 295 -17.79 7.94 5.01
N TYR A 296 -17.65 7.72 3.70
CA TYR A 296 -17.03 8.70 2.81
C TYR A 296 -17.91 9.91 2.52
N PHE A 297 -19.21 9.72 2.27
CA PHE A 297 -20.11 10.83 1.92
C PHE A 297 -20.16 11.96 2.98
N PRO A 298 -20.29 11.68 4.29
CA PRO A 298 -20.30 12.74 5.30
C PRO A 298 -18.97 13.52 5.38
N GLN A 299 -17.85 12.92 4.96
CA GLN A 299 -16.54 13.60 4.97
C GLN A 299 -16.52 14.83 4.05
N ALA A 300 -17.34 14.88 3.02
CA ALA A 300 -17.46 16.05 2.15
C ALA A 300 -18.04 17.27 2.87
N ALA A 301 -18.82 17.07 3.95
CA ALA A 301 -19.50 18.12 4.70
C ALA A 301 -18.79 18.52 6.01
N VAL A 302 -17.68 17.90 6.37
CA VAL A 302 -16.96 18.23 7.62
C VAL A 302 -16.41 19.64 7.61
N GLN A 303 -16.42 20.27 8.77
CA GLN A 303 -15.94 21.64 8.99
C GLN A 303 -14.78 21.70 10.00
N GLN A 304 -14.53 20.61 10.74
CA GLN A 304 -13.53 20.56 11.79
C GLN A 304 -12.74 19.24 11.72
N VAL A 305 -11.48 19.28 12.13
CA VAL A 305 -10.56 18.12 12.09
C VAL A 305 -11.06 16.94 12.92
N TRP A 306 -11.70 17.17 14.08
CA TRP A 306 -12.21 16.09 14.93
C TRP A 306 -13.35 15.30 14.27
N GLN A 307 -14.22 15.97 13.48
CA GLN A 307 -15.27 15.29 12.71
C GLN A 307 -14.67 14.36 11.66
N LEU A 308 -13.64 14.85 10.96
CA LEU A 308 -12.89 14.07 9.99
C LEU A 308 -12.18 12.88 10.68
N LEU A 309 -11.56 13.11 11.85
CA LEU A 309 -10.89 12.06 12.63
C LEU A 309 -11.87 10.94 13.01
N LEU A 310 -13.06 11.28 13.49
CA LEU A 310 -14.09 10.30 13.83
C LEU A 310 -14.50 9.48 12.60
N LEU A 311 -14.86 10.14 11.50
CA LEU A 311 -15.30 9.47 10.27
C LEU A 311 -14.19 8.62 9.66
N ARG A 312 -12.94 9.07 9.70
CA ARG A 312 -11.76 8.34 9.23
C ARG A 312 -11.44 7.13 10.10
N THR A 313 -11.62 7.23 11.40
CA THR A 313 -11.45 6.08 12.30
C THR A 313 -12.52 5.02 12.02
N MET A 314 -13.80 5.44 11.84
CA MET A 314 -14.88 4.54 11.43
C MET A 314 -14.61 3.90 10.08
N LEU A 315 -14.15 4.69 9.10
CA LEU A 315 -13.76 4.21 7.77
C LEU A 315 -12.67 3.15 7.88
N GLY A 316 -11.63 3.38 8.70
CA GLY A 316 -10.57 2.40 8.97
C GLY A 316 -11.13 1.05 9.41
N GLY A 317 -12.17 1.05 10.25
CA GLY A 317 -12.88 -0.15 10.66
C GLY A 317 -13.44 -0.98 9.48
N PHE A 318 -13.87 -0.34 8.41
CA PHE A 318 -14.34 -1.04 7.20
C PHE A 318 -13.21 -1.38 6.23
N LEU A 319 -12.22 -0.50 6.06
CA LEU A 319 -11.09 -0.71 5.15
C LEU A 319 -10.28 -1.98 5.47
N GLY A 320 -10.12 -2.30 6.77
CA GLY A 320 -9.35 -3.47 7.19
C GLY A 320 -9.93 -4.82 6.72
N GLY A 321 -11.23 -4.89 6.44
CA GLY A 321 -11.88 -6.10 5.93
C GLY A 321 -11.84 -6.26 4.40
N LEU A 322 -11.57 -5.19 3.65
CA LEU A 322 -11.71 -5.19 2.19
C LEU A 322 -10.70 -6.09 1.50
N MET A 323 -9.40 -5.80 1.65
CA MET A 323 -8.34 -6.56 0.98
C MET A 323 -8.21 -8.01 1.45
N PRO A 324 -8.28 -8.33 2.76
CA PRO A 324 -8.27 -9.72 3.19
C PRO A 324 -9.42 -10.53 2.60
N SER A 325 -10.64 -9.97 2.58
CA SER A 325 -11.79 -10.67 2.00
C SER A 325 -11.68 -10.86 0.49
N ALA A 326 -11.24 -9.83 -0.26
CA ALA A 326 -11.02 -9.92 -1.70
C ALA A 326 -9.92 -10.95 -2.04
N ASN A 327 -8.81 -10.94 -1.31
CA ASN A 327 -7.71 -11.89 -1.49
C ASN A 327 -8.11 -13.32 -1.14
N ALA A 328 -8.90 -13.55 -0.08
CA ALA A 328 -9.43 -14.87 0.27
C ALA A 328 -10.34 -15.41 -0.84
N MET A 329 -11.19 -14.55 -1.43
CA MET A 329 -12.04 -14.93 -2.56
C MET A 329 -11.21 -15.26 -3.82
N LEU A 330 -10.20 -14.47 -4.15
CA LEU A 330 -9.27 -14.75 -5.25
C LEU A 330 -8.55 -16.09 -5.04
N ALA A 331 -8.06 -16.35 -3.82
CA ALA A 331 -7.39 -17.59 -3.46
C ALA A 331 -8.31 -18.81 -3.55
N SER A 332 -9.61 -18.66 -3.25
CA SER A 332 -10.59 -19.73 -3.33
C SER A 332 -10.99 -20.10 -4.77
N LEU A 333 -10.95 -19.13 -5.69
CA LEU A 333 -11.23 -19.35 -7.11
C LEU A 333 -10.03 -19.96 -7.86
N ALA A 334 -8.81 -19.62 -7.44
CA ALA A 334 -7.61 -20.07 -8.13
C ALA A 334 -7.21 -21.50 -7.69
N PRO A 335 -6.97 -22.43 -8.61
CA PRO A 335 -6.34 -23.72 -8.30
C PRO A 335 -5.04 -23.53 -7.52
N ARG A 336 -4.70 -24.47 -6.65
CA ARG A 336 -3.53 -24.33 -5.75
C ARG A 336 -2.24 -24.01 -6.49
N GLU A 337 -2.02 -24.64 -7.65
CA GLU A 337 -0.84 -24.46 -8.49
C GLU A 337 -0.79 -23.09 -9.19
N LYS A 338 -1.95 -22.42 -9.33
CA LYS A 338 -2.09 -21.13 -10.03
C LYS A 338 -2.28 -19.94 -9.09
N ARG A 339 -2.29 -20.15 -7.77
CA ARG A 339 -2.48 -19.06 -6.79
C ARG A 339 -1.41 -17.96 -6.89
N GLY A 340 -0.16 -18.34 -7.14
CA GLY A 340 0.92 -17.38 -7.36
C GLY A 340 0.64 -16.44 -8.55
N ALA A 341 0.19 -16.99 -9.68
CA ALA A 341 -0.22 -16.21 -10.85
C ALA A 341 -1.45 -15.33 -10.54
N ALA A 342 -2.42 -15.84 -9.78
CA ALA A 342 -3.60 -15.07 -9.38
C ALA A 342 -3.24 -13.82 -8.55
N PHE A 343 -2.37 -13.97 -7.55
CA PHE A 343 -1.89 -12.84 -6.76
C PHE A 343 -0.98 -11.91 -7.57
N GLY A 344 -0.18 -12.44 -8.51
CA GLY A 344 0.62 -11.62 -9.42
C GLY A 344 -0.25 -10.71 -10.29
N ILE A 345 -1.32 -11.24 -10.90
CA ILE A 345 -2.27 -10.45 -11.68
C ILE A 345 -2.97 -9.42 -10.77
N SER A 346 -3.42 -9.82 -9.59
CA SER A 346 -4.04 -8.92 -8.61
C SER A 346 -3.11 -7.76 -8.24
N SER A 347 -1.82 -8.03 -8.02
CA SER A 347 -0.81 -6.99 -7.76
C SER A 347 -0.63 -6.03 -8.93
N GLY A 348 -0.74 -6.51 -10.16
CA GLY A 348 -0.74 -5.67 -11.37
C GLY A 348 -1.90 -4.67 -11.37
N PHE A 349 -3.12 -5.12 -11.04
CA PHE A 349 -4.29 -4.25 -10.92
C PHE A 349 -4.14 -3.23 -9.77
N GLN A 350 -3.56 -3.63 -8.65
CA GLN A 350 -3.25 -2.70 -7.55
C GLN A 350 -2.20 -1.66 -7.97
N SER A 351 -1.17 -2.06 -8.71
CA SER A 351 -0.15 -1.14 -9.24
C SER A 351 -0.75 -0.14 -10.22
N MET A 352 -1.69 -0.57 -11.06
CA MET A 352 -2.42 0.32 -11.96
C MET A 352 -3.27 1.33 -11.18
N ALA A 353 -3.94 0.90 -10.11
CA ALA A 353 -4.67 1.80 -9.22
C ALA A 353 -3.75 2.80 -8.51
N ASN A 354 -2.56 2.37 -8.07
CA ASN A 354 -1.55 3.23 -7.46
C ASN A 354 -1.00 4.29 -8.44
N PHE A 355 -1.01 4.00 -9.74
CA PHE A 355 -0.64 4.96 -10.78
C PHE A 355 -1.78 5.95 -11.08
N VAL A 356 -2.98 5.44 -11.38
CA VAL A 356 -4.13 6.25 -11.78
C VAL A 356 -4.70 7.07 -10.61
N GLY A 357 -4.69 6.51 -9.39
CA GLY A 357 -5.36 7.08 -8.22
C GLY A 357 -4.90 8.50 -7.85
N PRO A 358 -3.62 8.73 -7.62
CA PRO A 358 -3.14 10.07 -7.26
C PRO A 358 -3.38 11.10 -8.34
N LEU A 359 -3.28 10.72 -9.62
CA LEU A 359 -3.56 11.60 -10.76
C LEU A 359 -5.05 11.95 -10.84
N SER A 360 -5.93 10.95 -10.68
CA SER A 360 -7.38 11.21 -10.67
C SER A 360 -7.80 12.01 -9.43
N GLY A 361 -7.19 11.77 -8.26
CA GLY A 361 -7.42 12.56 -7.06
C GLY A 361 -7.04 14.03 -7.26
N ALA A 362 -5.87 14.28 -7.86
CA ALA A 362 -5.43 15.63 -8.20
C ALA A 362 -6.36 16.32 -9.21
N ALA A 363 -6.78 15.60 -10.26
CA ALA A 363 -7.70 16.12 -11.27
C ALA A 363 -9.08 16.45 -10.68
N ILE A 364 -9.60 15.60 -9.78
CA ILE A 364 -10.88 15.87 -9.09
C ILE A 364 -10.73 17.09 -8.18
N ALA A 365 -9.63 17.19 -7.41
CA ALA A 365 -9.39 18.31 -6.53
C ALA A 365 -9.33 19.64 -7.27
N SER A 366 -8.63 19.68 -8.41
CA SER A 366 -8.47 20.89 -9.21
C SER A 366 -9.70 21.27 -10.04
N GLY A 367 -10.54 20.30 -10.44
CA GLY A 367 -11.72 20.58 -11.25
C GLY A 367 -12.99 20.82 -10.45
N TRP A 368 -13.17 20.10 -9.33
CA TRP A 368 -14.43 20.09 -8.54
C TRP A 368 -14.21 20.41 -7.06
N GLY A 369 -12.96 20.73 -6.68
CA GLY A 369 -12.56 21.03 -5.30
C GLY A 369 -12.28 19.79 -4.44
N MET A 370 -11.54 20.00 -3.35
CA MET A 370 -11.08 18.91 -2.48
C MET A 370 -12.21 18.10 -1.85
N ARG A 371 -13.36 18.72 -1.56
CA ARG A 371 -14.53 18.04 -0.97
C ARG A 371 -15.17 17.02 -1.91
N ALA A 372 -15.10 17.26 -3.23
CA ALA A 372 -15.64 16.35 -4.24
C ALA A 372 -14.94 14.98 -4.25
N ILE A 373 -13.67 14.91 -3.82
CA ILE A 373 -12.90 13.66 -3.75
C ILE A 373 -13.60 12.63 -2.85
N PHE A 374 -14.17 13.08 -1.72
CA PHE A 374 -14.87 12.19 -0.79
C PHE A 374 -16.16 11.64 -1.41
N GLY A 375 -16.92 12.48 -2.10
CA GLY A 375 -18.13 12.07 -2.81
C GLY A 375 -17.83 11.07 -3.94
N VAL A 376 -16.84 11.36 -4.76
CA VAL A 376 -16.39 10.48 -5.86
C VAL A 376 -15.90 9.14 -5.32
N THR A 377 -15.09 9.15 -4.24
CA THR A 377 -14.59 7.93 -3.63
C THR A 377 -15.71 7.13 -2.96
N GLY A 378 -16.66 7.79 -2.29
CA GLY A 378 -17.85 7.14 -1.75
C GLY A 378 -18.67 6.46 -2.85
N SER A 379 -18.86 7.13 -3.98
CA SER A 379 -19.55 6.57 -5.17
C SER A 379 -18.79 5.38 -5.76
N LEU A 380 -17.44 5.44 -5.79
CA LEU A 380 -16.61 4.33 -6.24
C LEU A 380 -16.80 3.08 -5.36
N TYR A 381 -16.82 3.23 -4.03
CA TYR A 381 -17.08 2.10 -3.12
C TYR A 381 -18.52 1.59 -3.23
N LEU A 382 -19.49 2.47 -3.45
CA LEU A 382 -20.87 2.07 -3.70
C LEU A 382 -21.01 1.29 -5.01
N LEU A 383 -20.34 1.73 -6.08
CA LEU A 383 -20.28 0.99 -7.35
C LEU A 383 -19.59 -0.37 -7.17
N ALA A 384 -18.51 -0.44 -6.40
CA ALA A 384 -17.86 -1.71 -6.08
C ALA A 384 -18.80 -2.65 -5.29
N TYR A 385 -19.58 -2.12 -4.34
CA TYR A 385 -20.62 -2.88 -3.63
C TYR A 385 -21.69 -3.42 -4.58
N LEU A 386 -22.22 -2.60 -5.45
CA LEU A 386 -23.21 -3.02 -6.46
C LEU A 386 -22.63 -4.06 -7.40
N TRP A 387 -21.40 -3.88 -7.83
CA TRP A 387 -20.69 -4.85 -8.69
C TRP A 387 -20.53 -6.21 -8.01
N VAL A 388 -20.11 -6.24 -6.73
CA VAL A 388 -19.99 -7.50 -5.97
C VAL A 388 -21.35 -8.18 -5.81
N THR A 389 -22.40 -7.43 -5.52
CA THR A 389 -23.75 -7.99 -5.33
C THR A 389 -24.34 -8.55 -6.61
N LEU A 390 -24.12 -7.89 -7.74
CA LEU A 390 -24.65 -8.27 -9.05
C LEU A 390 -23.81 -9.37 -9.74
N ALA A 391 -22.48 -9.25 -9.70
CA ALA A 391 -21.59 -10.13 -10.43
C ALA A 391 -21.17 -11.38 -9.63
N VAL A 392 -21.01 -11.23 -8.28
CA VAL A 392 -20.44 -12.28 -7.43
C VAL A 392 -21.50 -13.08 -6.69
N ARG A 393 -22.64 -12.45 -6.33
CA ARG A 393 -23.72 -13.10 -5.58
C ARG A 393 -24.78 -13.79 -6.43
N ARG A 394 -24.74 -13.71 -7.77
CA ARG A 394 -25.71 -14.47 -8.58
C ARG A 394 -25.52 -15.97 -8.26
N PRO A 395 -26.51 -16.67 -7.66
CA PRO A 395 -26.43 -18.09 -7.53
C PRO A 395 -26.33 -18.66 -8.96
N ARG A 396 -25.38 -19.59 -9.18
CA ARG A 396 -25.50 -20.47 -10.35
C ARG A 396 -26.93 -21.04 -10.30
N ARG A 397 -27.82 -20.54 -11.15
CA ARG A 397 -28.95 -21.35 -11.54
C ARG A 397 -28.33 -22.65 -12.05
N SER A 398 -28.58 -23.71 -11.32
CA SER A 398 -28.29 -25.07 -11.69
C SER A 398 -28.62 -25.20 -13.18
N GLU A 399 -27.60 -25.38 -14.03
CA GLU A 399 -27.83 -26.07 -15.29
C GLU A 399 -28.34 -27.43 -14.89
N GLY A 400 -29.62 -27.58 -15.13
CA GLY A 400 -30.38 -28.75 -14.73
C GLY A 400 -29.77 -30.01 -15.34
N LEU A 401 -29.78 -31.02 -14.52
CA LEU A 401 -29.81 -32.41 -14.94
C LEU A 401 -30.61 -32.58 -16.24
N LYS A 402 -29.91 -32.95 -17.28
CA LYS A 402 -30.39 -33.89 -18.25
C LYS A 402 -29.27 -34.84 -18.65
#